data_24b4fc9096349b1522389adf05cdf52b
#
_entry.id   24b4fc9096349b1522389adf05cdf52b
#
_cell.length_a   1.000
_cell.length_b   1.000
_cell.length_c   1.000
_cell.angle_alpha   90.00
_cell.angle_beta   90.00
_cell.angle_gamma   90.00
#
_symmetry.space_group_name_H-M   'P 1'
#
loop_
_entity.id
_entity.type
_entity.pdbx_description
1 polymer ?
#
loop_
_entity_poly.entity_id
_entity_poly.type
_entity_poly.pdbx_seq_one_letter_code
_entity_poly.pdbx_strand_id
1 'polypeptide(L)'
;VNAGGGKAVPRPVMDGLNARQGVIVPPGGGAARLEGENGAEARRMEMFVVEAPVRKLADLVVPEATMAQLRSLLTKIRYHHVLYEDFGLAEVDPYGGRTAINLYGPPGTGKSFAADAIANELGMGIIRANYAEIESKFVGETAKNIKAAFRKATEAGALLFFDEADSILGRRLTHVAQSTDHAVNVSRSVMLLELDRFDGVTVFATNLASNYDTAFVRRILGHIELPLPDTELRRRLWTHLIPARMPVDLDVAAIERLIFESEGLSGGDLLNVVITAASAAIEREGPGCSVVEGDFSAAINMATRAKNEIGRS
;
A
#
# COMPACT_ATOMS: atom_id res chain seq x y z
N VAL A 1 -23.60 37.14 24.23
CA VAL A 1 -24.70 36.36 23.64
C VAL A 1 -24.40 36.24 22.16
N ASN A 2 -23.79 35.17 21.74
CA ASN A 2 -24.13 34.51 20.49
C ASN A 2 -23.40 33.17 20.38
N ALA A 3 -24.21 32.16 20.18
CA ALA A 3 -23.81 30.76 20.07
C ALA A 3 -23.04 30.49 18.78
N GLY A 4 -21.89 29.87 18.90
CA GLY A 4 -21.12 29.32 17.78
C GLY A 4 -21.79 28.07 17.23
N GLY A 5 -22.38 28.21 16.03
CA GLY A 5 -22.84 27.06 15.24
C GLY A 5 -21.63 26.35 14.59
N GLY A 6 -21.24 25.19 15.12
CA GLY A 6 -20.31 24.31 14.45
C GLY A 6 -20.97 23.75 13.18
N LYS A 7 -20.42 24.10 12.03
CA LYS A 7 -20.81 23.47 10.76
C LYS A 7 -20.30 22.03 10.76
N ALA A 8 -21.24 21.09 10.77
CA ALA A 8 -20.95 19.68 10.55
C ALA A 8 -20.28 19.50 9.17
N VAL A 9 -19.14 18.81 9.16
CA VAL A 9 -18.46 18.40 7.93
C VAL A 9 -19.38 17.42 7.21
N PRO A 10 -19.73 17.63 5.94
CA PRO A 10 -20.56 16.68 5.21
C PRO A 10 -19.81 15.36 5.04
N ARG A 11 -20.49 14.26 5.33
CA ARG A 11 -20.02 12.91 4.97
C ARG A 11 -19.97 12.80 3.45
N PRO A 12 -18.99 12.11 2.85
CA PRO A 12 -18.96 11.92 1.41
C PRO A 12 -20.21 11.14 0.99
N VAL A 13 -21.04 11.78 0.18
CA VAL A 13 -22.20 11.16 -0.47
C VAL A 13 -21.65 10.37 -1.65
N MET A 14 -21.60 9.04 -1.51
CA MET A 14 -21.38 8.09 -2.59
C MET A 14 -22.71 7.68 -3.24
N ASP A 15 -23.65 8.62 -3.39
CA ASP A 15 -24.91 8.40 -4.09
C ASP A 15 -24.91 9.17 -5.40
N GLY A 16 -24.66 8.47 -6.51
CA GLY A 16 -24.90 9.08 -7.81
C GLY A 16 -24.19 8.50 -9.03
N LEU A 17 -23.91 7.19 -9.08
CA LEU A 17 -23.44 6.56 -10.33
C LEU A 17 -24.14 5.22 -10.59
N ASN A 18 -25.46 5.28 -10.82
CA ASN A 18 -26.18 4.19 -11.44
C ASN A 18 -27.25 4.74 -12.39
N ALA A 19 -26.86 5.14 -13.57
CA ALA A 19 -27.72 5.17 -14.76
C ALA A 19 -26.91 5.45 -16.01
N ARG A 20 -26.47 4.40 -16.71
CA ARG A 20 -26.44 4.30 -18.19
C ARG A 20 -25.70 3.04 -18.62
N GLN A 21 -26.40 2.04 -19.12
CA GLN A 21 -26.45 1.58 -20.50
C GLN A 21 -27.08 0.19 -20.54
N GLY A 22 -28.18 0.09 -21.28
CA GLY A 22 -28.80 -1.18 -21.60
C GLY A 22 -27.92 -2.01 -22.51
N VAL A 23 -27.57 -3.21 -22.07
CA VAL A 23 -26.92 -4.24 -22.87
C VAL A 23 -27.98 -5.00 -23.65
N ILE A 24 -27.90 -4.94 -24.98
CA ILE A 24 -28.69 -5.80 -25.88
C ILE A 24 -28.08 -7.20 -25.85
N VAL A 25 -28.79 -8.19 -25.31
CA VAL A 25 -28.39 -9.60 -25.29
C VAL A 25 -29.01 -10.30 -26.51
N PRO A 26 -28.22 -10.98 -27.38
CA PRO A 26 -28.80 -11.82 -28.45
C PRO A 26 -29.31 -13.13 -27.87
N PRO A 27 -30.41 -13.69 -28.41
CA PRO A 27 -31.02 -14.92 -27.92
C PRO A 27 -30.29 -16.17 -28.44
N GLY A 28 -30.04 -17.10 -27.55
CA GLY A 28 -29.76 -18.49 -27.89
C GLY A 28 -28.34 -19.00 -27.61
N GLY A 29 -28.19 -19.77 -26.55
CA GLY A 29 -27.01 -20.65 -26.32
C GLY A 29 -26.10 -20.32 -25.13
N GLY A 30 -26.39 -19.28 -24.34
CA GLY A 30 -25.43 -18.76 -23.34
C GLY A 30 -25.71 -19.08 -21.87
N ALA A 31 -26.91 -19.52 -21.47
CA ALA A 31 -27.29 -19.54 -20.06
C ALA A 31 -26.41 -20.48 -19.19
N ALA A 32 -26.16 -21.69 -19.62
CA ALA A 32 -25.37 -22.66 -18.86
C ALA A 32 -23.86 -22.29 -18.80
N ARG A 33 -23.34 -21.62 -19.85
CA ARG A 33 -21.96 -21.07 -19.86
C ARG A 33 -21.83 -19.85 -18.95
N LEU A 34 -22.84 -18.98 -18.95
CA LEU A 34 -22.87 -17.77 -18.08
C LEU A 34 -23.01 -18.13 -16.60
N GLU A 35 -23.76 -19.17 -16.24
CA GLU A 35 -23.87 -19.65 -14.86
C GLU A 35 -22.57 -20.28 -14.37
N GLY A 36 -21.85 -21.03 -15.21
CA GLY A 36 -20.52 -21.58 -14.88
C GLY A 36 -19.44 -20.50 -14.76
N GLU A 37 -19.46 -19.49 -15.61
CA GLU A 37 -18.51 -18.35 -15.57
C GLU A 37 -18.79 -17.45 -14.36
N ASN A 38 -20.04 -17.14 -14.06
CA ASN A 38 -20.42 -16.36 -12.88
C ASN A 38 -20.06 -17.08 -11.56
N GLY A 39 -20.25 -18.39 -11.48
CA GLY A 39 -19.85 -19.18 -10.32
C GLY A 39 -18.32 -19.24 -10.13
N ALA A 40 -17.56 -19.30 -11.21
CA ALA A 40 -16.11 -19.27 -11.15
C ALA A 40 -15.58 -17.89 -10.78
N GLU A 41 -16.21 -16.82 -11.24
CA GLU A 41 -15.86 -15.45 -10.89
C GLU A 41 -16.17 -15.15 -9.42
N ALA A 42 -17.33 -15.56 -8.92
CA ALA A 42 -17.71 -15.43 -7.52
C ALA A 42 -16.68 -16.10 -6.59
N ARG A 43 -16.25 -17.33 -6.91
CA ARG A 43 -15.18 -18.02 -6.16
C ARG A 43 -13.85 -17.26 -6.16
N ARG A 44 -13.49 -16.61 -7.29
CA ARG A 44 -12.27 -15.77 -7.33
C ARG A 44 -12.40 -14.54 -6.46
N MET A 45 -13.58 -13.93 -6.41
CA MET A 45 -13.84 -12.78 -5.55
C MET A 45 -13.79 -13.14 -4.06
N GLU A 46 -14.14 -14.37 -3.67
CA GLU A 46 -14.01 -14.87 -2.30
C GLU A 46 -12.57 -14.95 -1.81
N MET A 47 -11.57 -15.01 -2.71
CA MET A 47 -10.15 -14.95 -2.36
C MET A 47 -9.74 -13.59 -1.79
N PHE A 48 -10.49 -12.53 -2.11
CA PHE A 48 -10.18 -11.17 -1.70
C PHE A 48 -11.05 -10.76 -0.50
N VAL A 49 -10.41 -10.70 0.67
CA VAL A 49 -11.07 -10.34 1.92
C VAL A 49 -10.98 -8.83 2.13
N VAL A 50 -12.09 -8.23 2.55
CA VAL A 50 -12.11 -6.83 2.97
C VAL A 50 -11.72 -6.77 4.45
N GLU A 51 -10.66 -6.09 4.75
CA GLU A 51 -10.16 -5.88 6.10
C GLU A 51 -10.46 -4.46 6.58
N ALA A 52 -10.67 -4.30 7.88
CA ALA A 52 -10.73 -2.97 8.48
C ALA A 52 -9.30 -2.44 8.67
N PRO A 53 -8.96 -1.23 8.17
CA PRO A 53 -7.65 -0.66 8.38
C PRO A 53 -7.44 -0.29 9.84
N VAL A 54 -6.26 -0.58 10.38
CA VAL A 54 -5.93 -0.35 11.81
C VAL A 54 -4.89 0.75 12.02
N ARG A 55 -4.11 1.08 10.99
CA ARG A 55 -3.03 2.07 11.07
C ARG A 55 -3.58 3.47 10.85
N LYS A 56 -2.95 4.46 11.49
CA LYS A 56 -3.31 5.88 11.34
C LYS A 56 -2.19 6.62 10.63
N LEU A 57 -2.54 7.63 9.84
CA LEU A 57 -1.57 8.46 9.15
C LEU A 57 -0.66 9.23 10.14
N ALA A 58 -1.18 9.53 11.33
CA ALA A 58 -0.41 10.17 12.39
C ALA A 58 0.74 9.30 12.95
N ASP A 59 0.62 8.00 12.85
CA ASP A 59 1.62 7.04 13.34
C ASP A 59 2.68 6.71 12.27
N LEU A 60 2.48 7.19 11.03
CA LEU A 60 3.43 6.99 9.93
C LEU A 60 4.63 7.94 10.08
N VAL A 61 5.81 7.37 10.26
CA VAL A 61 7.06 8.13 10.41
C VAL A 61 7.77 8.21 9.06
N VAL A 62 7.62 9.34 8.40
CA VAL A 62 8.21 9.66 7.09
C VAL A 62 8.69 11.11 7.07
N PRO A 63 9.50 11.54 6.08
CA PRO A 63 9.86 12.94 5.89
C PRO A 63 8.61 13.83 5.76
N GLU A 64 8.69 15.07 6.27
CA GLU A 64 7.56 16.01 6.21
C GLU A 64 7.13 16.29 4.75
N ALA A 65 8.07 16.34 3.83
CA ALA A 65 7.76 16.48 2.40
C ALA A 65 6.93 15.31 1.86
N THR A 66 7.27 14.07 2.25
CA THR A 66 6.50 12.86 1.90
C THR A 66 5.09 12.91 2.52
N MET A 67 4.99 13.32 3.79
CA MET A 67 3.70 13.47 4.46
C MET A 67 2.84 14.55 3.79
N ALA A 68 3.41 15.67 3.40
CA ALA A 68 2.72 16.74 2.67
C ALA A 68 2.20 16.25 1.30
N GLN A 69 3.00 15.47 0.57
CA GLN A 69 2.57 14.86 -0.69
C GLN A 69 1.41 13.89 -0.47
N LEU A 70 1.47 13.02 0.55
CA LEU A 70 0.38 12.10 0.90
C LEU A 70 -0.91 12.88 1.21
N ARG A 71 -0.85 13.90 2.06
CA ARG A 71 -2.01 14.74 2.38
C ARG A 71 -2.59 15.43 1.15
N SER A 72 -1.74 15.93 0.26
CA SER A 72 -2.18 16.55 -1.00
C SER A 72 -2.93 15.55 -1.89
N LEU A 73 -2.43 14.32 -2.03
CA LEU A 73 -3.09 13.27 -2.80
C LEU A 73 -4.43 12.85 -2.17
N LEU A 74 -4.47 12.68 -0.86
CA LEU A 74 -5.70 12.36 -0.14
C LEU A 74 -6.75 13.46 -0.29
N THR A 75 -6.34 14.73 -0.29
CA THR A 75 -7.23 15.86 -0.57
C THR A 75 -7.80 15.78 -1.99
N LYS A 76 -6.97 15.48 -3.01
CA LYS A 76 -7.44 15.33 -4.40
C LYS A 76 -8.45 14.19 -4.53
N ILE A 77 -8.23 13.06 -3.86
CA ILE A 77 -9.14 11.92 -3.87
C ILE A 77 -10.44 12.27 -3.16
N ARG A 78 -10.37 12.82 -1.96
CA ARG A 78 -11.54 13.16 -1.13
C ARG A 78 -12.44 14.21 -1.77
N TYR A 79 -11.87 15.20 -2.42
CA TYR A 79 -12.57 16.32 -3.03
C TYR A 79 -12.57 16.25 -4.57
N HIS A 80 -12.50 15.04 -5.13
CA HIS A 80 -12.48 14.85 -6.57
C HIS A 80 -13.66 15.51 -7.27
N HIS A 81 -14.88 15.33 -6.74
CA HIS A 81 -16.11 15.95 -7.26
C HIS A 81 -15.97 17.49 -7.30
N VAL A 82 -15.55 18.12 -6.20
CA VAL A 82 -15.38 19.57 -6.12
C VAL A 82 -14.37 20.07 -7.16
N LEU A 83 -13.24 19.35 -7.31
CA LEU A 83 -12.21 19.73 -8.27
C LEU A 83 -12.68 19.59 -9.72
N TYR A 84 -13.31 18.46 -10.06
CA TYR A 84 -13.62 18.14 -11.44
C TYR A 84 -14.96 18.67 -11.92
N GLU A 85 -15.98 18.73 -11.05
CA GLU A 85 -17.30 19.25 -11.38
C GLU A 85 -17.45 20.72 -11.01
N ASP A 86 -17.29 21.09 -9.72
CA ASP A 86 -17.55 22.45 -9.27
C ASP A 86 -16.51 23.46 -9.78
N PHE A 87 -15.21 23.06 -9.83
CA PHE A 87 -14.13 23.91 -10.35
C PHE A 87 -13.92 23.75 -11.86
N GLY A 88 -14.64 22.82 -12.50
CA GLY A 88 -14.62 22.62 -13.94
C GLY A 88 -13.33 21.99 -14.48
N LEU A 89 -12.49 21.31 -13.67
CA LEU A 89 -11.26 20.70 -14.15
C LEU A 89 -11.52 19.57 -15.17
N ALA A 90 -12.73 19.00 -15.22
CA ALA A 90 -13.14 18.06 -16.26
C ALA A 90 -13.08 18.65 -17.67
N GLU A 91 -13.14 19.96 -17.83
CA GLU A 91 -13.04 20.64 -19.14
C GLU A 91 -11.59 20.58 -19.70
N VAL A 92 -10.59 20.57 -18.82
CA VAL A 92 -9.16 20.56 -19.19
C VAL A 92 -8.51 19.19 -19.03
N ASP A 93 -9.01 18.35 -18.15
CA ASP A 93 -8.59 16.95 -17.95
C ASP A 93 -9.81 16.02 -17.89
N PRO A 94 -10.41 15.65 -19.02
CA PRO A 94 -11.60 14.79 -19.07
C PRO A 94 -11.38 13.37 -18.53
N TYR A 95 -10.11 12.97 -18.38
CA TYR A 95 -9.71 11.65 -17.86
C TYR A 95 -9.15 11.71 -16.45
N GLY A 96 -9.38 12.80 -15.75
CA GLY A 96 -8.79 13.09 -14.43
C GLY A 96 -9.26 12.25 -13.25
N GLY A 97 -10.12 11.25 -13.49
CA GLY A 97 -10.61 10.31 -12.47
C GLY A 97 -9.57 9.37 -11.87
N ARG A 98 -8.28 9.70 -12.02
CA ARG A 98 -7.18 8.86 -11.55
C ARG A 98 -7.09 8.90 -10.03
N THR A 99 -7.15 7.72 -9.41
CA THR A 99 -7.08 7.54 -7.96
C THR A 99 -6.02 6.51 -7.55
N ALA A 100 -5.17 6.12 -8.50
CA ALA A 100 -4.07 5.20 -8.24
C ALA A 100 -2.86 5.93 -7.63
N ILE A 101 -2.32 5.40 -6.54
CA ILE A 101 -1.11 5.89 -5.86
C ILE A 101 -0.04 4.81 -5.94
N ASN A 102 1.20 5.19 -6.21
CA ASN A 102 2.34 4.30 -6.11
C ASN A 102 3.24 4.71 -4.95
N LEU A 103 3.42 3.79 -3.99
CA LEU A 103 4.36 3.90 -2.88
C LEU A 103 5.62 3.12 -3.25
N TYR A 104 6.76 3.78 -3.29
CA TYR A 104 8.02 3.13 -3.65
C TYR A 104 9.14 3.43 -2.66
N GLY A 105 10.14 2.58 -2.62
CA GLY A 105 11.29 2.73 -1.74
C GLY A 105 11.80 1.39 -1.20
N PRO A 106 12.89 1.39 -0.44
CA PRO A 106 13.48 0.18 0.11
C PRO A 106 12.51 -0.67 0.95
N PRO A 107 12.75 -1.98 1.09
CA PRO A 107 11.94 -2.83 1.96
C PRO A 107 11.96 -2.33 3.42
N GLY A 108 10.86 -2.53 4.14
CA GLY A 108 10.74 -2.14 5.56
C GLY A 108 10.54 -0.65 5.82
N THR A 109 10.40 0.22 4.80
CA THR A 109 10.20 1.67 4.98
C THR A 109 8.75 2.08 5.27
N GLY A 110 7.82 1.12 5.37
CA GLY A 110 6.44 1.38 5.79
C GLY A 110 5.43 1.52 4.66
N LYS A 111 5.69 1.02 3.44
CA LYS A 111 4.76 1.10 2.30
C LYS A 111 3.39 0.48 2.60
N SER A 112 3.36 -0.74 3.12
CA SER A 112 2.11 -1.43 3.49
C SER A 112 1.42 -0.76 4.68
N PHE A 113 2.19 -0.17 5.62
CA PHE A 113 1.66 0.67 6.69
C PHE A 113 0.97 1.91 6.11
N ALA A 114 1.61 2.59 5.16
CA ALA A 114 1.06 3.79 4.52
C ALA A 114 -0.22 3.47 3.74
N ALA A 115 -0.29 2.33 3.03
CA ALA A 115 -1.50 1.90 2.34
C ALA A 115 -2.68 1.68 3.31
N ASP A 116 -2.44 1.05 4.45
CA ASP A 116 -3.44 0.85 5.51
C ASP A 116 -3.89 2.20 6.10
N ALA A 117 -2.94 3.10 6.39
CA ALA A 117 -3.23 4.43 6.91
C ALA A 117 -4.01 5.30 5.91
N ILE A 118 -3.75 5.17 4.60
CA ILE A 118 -4.51 5.82 3.54
C ILE A 118 -5.95 5.32 3.54
N ALA A 119 -6.18 4.00 3.61
CA ALA A 119 -7.52 3.43 3.67
C ALA A 119 -8.29 3.94 4.90
N ASN A 120 -7.64 3.97 6.07
CA ASN A 120 -8.21 4.51 7.31
C ASN A 120 -8.58 5.99 7.17
N GLU A 121 -7.70 6.82 6.63
CA GLU A 121 -7.93 8.25 6.45
C GLU A 121 -9.08 8.54 5.47
N LEU A 122 -9.28 7.68 4.48
CA LEU A 122 -10.39 7.75 3.53
C LEU A 122 -11.69 7.13 4.08
N GLY A 123 -11.65 6.44 5.23
CA GLY A 123 -12.80 5.74 5.80
C GLY A 123 -13.23 4.51 4.99
N MET A 124 -12.30 3.87 4.29
CA MET A 124 -12.53 2.72 3.41
C MET A 124 -12.00 1.44 4.06
N GLY A 125 -12.64 0.30 3.78
CA GLY A 125 -11.99 -1.00 3.97
C GLY A 125 -10.79 -1.16 3.02
N ILE A 126 -9.92 -2.12 3.29
CA ILE A 126 -8.76 -2.42 2.44
C ILE A 126 -8.81 -3.88 1.98
N ILE A 127 -8.58 -4.10 0.70
CA ILE A 127 -8.33 -5.42 0.12
C ILE A 127 -6.84 -5.50 -0.20
N ARG A 128 -6.15 -6.45 0.43
CA ARG A 128 -4.72 -6.70 0.17
C ARG A 128 -4.60 -7.78 -0.89
N ALA A 129 -3.99 -7.42 -1.99
CA ALA A 129 -3.74 -8.29 -3.12
C ALA A 129 -2.22 -8.42 -3.30
N ASN A 130 -1.64 -9.50 -2.80
CA ASN A 130 -0.24 -9.82 -3.11
C ASN A 130 -0.17 -10.28 -4.56
N TYR A 131 0.58 -9.56 -5.40
CA TYR A 131 0.64 -9.89 -6.81
C TYR A 131 1.24 -11.29 -7.05
N ALA A 132 2.18 -11.74 -6.24
CA ALA A 132 2.73 -13.09 -6.34
C ALA A 132 1.69 -14.20 -6.06
N GLU A 133 0.68 -13.93 -5.22
CA GLU A 133 -0.42 -14.86 -4.95
C GLU A 133 -1.49 -14.84 -6.06
N ILE A 134 -1.64 -13.69 -6.71
CA ILE A 134 -2.55 -13.53 -7.87
C ILE A 134 -1.97 -14.21 -9.10
N GLU A 135 -0.63 -14.26 -9.21
CA GLU A 135 0.06 -14.84 -10.34
C GLU A 135 -0.18 -16.35 -10.39
N SER A 136 -0.77 -16.81 -11.47
CA SER A 136 -1.07 -18.21 -11.71
C SER A 136 -0.14 -18.76 -12.80
N LYS A 137 0.25 -20.03 -12.64
CA LYS A 137 1.00 -20.79 -13.66
C LYS A 137 0.20 -21.00 -14.95
N PHE A 138 -1.11 -20.79 -14.92
CA PHE A 138 -2.00 -20.97 -16.08
C PHE A 138 -2.23 -19.67 -16.81
N VAL A 139 -2.04 -19.68 -18.13
CA VAL A 139 -2.25 -18.51 -18.99
C VAL A 139 -3.69 -17.98 -18.86
N GLY A 140 -3.82 -16.70 -18.56
CA GLY A 140 -5.10 -16.02 -18.45
C GLY A 140 -5.79 -16.09 -17.08
N GLU A 141 -5.37 -16.93 -16.15
CA GLU A 141 -5.94 -16.96 -14.80
C GLU A 141 -5.54 -15.72 -13.99
N THR A 142 -4.28 -15.27 -14.10
CA THR A 142 -3.82 -14.02 -13.49
C THR A 142 -4.69 -12.83 -13.91
N ALA A 143 -5.00 -12.72 -15.20
CA ALA A 143 -5.86 -11.66 -15.73
C ALA A 143 -7.30 -11.71 -15.16
N LYS A 144 -7.84 -12.92 -14.94
CA LYS A 144 -9.16 -13.11 -14.31
C LYS A 144 -9.13 -12.76 -12.82
N ASN A 145 -8.06 -13.12 -12.12
CA ASN A 145 -7.88 -12.79 -10.70
C ASN A 145 -7.75 -11.26 -10.51
N ILE A 146 -7.03 -10.56 -11.40
CA ILE A 146 -6.96 -9.09 -11.40
C ILE A 146 -8.37 -8.50 -11.52
N LYS A 147 -9.17 -8.93 -12.51
CA LYS A 147 -10.55 -8.45 -12.67
C LYS A 147 -11.41 -8.71 -11.44
N ALA A 148 -11.30 -9.90 -10.85
CA ALA A 148 -12.05 -10.27 -9.65
C ALA A 148 -11.67 -9.38 -8.45
N ALA A 149 -10.38 -9.01 -8.29
CA ALA A 149 -9.92 -8.08 -7.26
C ALA A 149 -10.55 -6.69 -7.41
N PHE A 150 -10.52 -6.12 -8.62
CA PHE A 150 -11.13 -4.81 -8.89
C PHE A 150 -12.64 -4.85 -8.69
N ARG A 151 -13.33 -5.89 -9.17
CA ARG A 151 -14.77 -6.06 -8.98
C ARG A 151 -15.13 -6.16 -7.50
N LYS A 152 -14.38 -6.98 -6.73
CA LYS A 152 -14.58 -7.09 -5.29
C LYS A 152 -14.40 -5.75 -4.57
N ALA A 153 -13.38 -4.97 -4.96
CA ALA A 153 -13.14 -3.64 -4.41
C ALA A 153 -14.29 -2.67 -4.74
N THR A 154 -14.82 -2.71 -5.97
CA THR A 154 -15.98 -1.91 -6.37
C THR A 154 -17.21 -2.26 -5.55
N GLU A 155 -17.57 -3.55 -5.44
CA GLU A 155 -18.76 -4.01 -4.70
C GLU A 155 -18.68 -3.68 -3.20
N ALA A 156 -17.46 -3.70 -2.64
CA ALA A 156 -17.24 -3.43 -1.22
C ALA A 156 -16.97 -1.95 -0.90
N GLY A 157 -16.78 -1.07 -1.90
CA GLY A 157 -16.33 0.29 -1.69
C GLY A 157 -14.96 0.35 -0.98
N ALA A 158 -14.09 -0.62 -1.25
CA ALA A 158 -12.83 -0.79 -0.55
C ALA A 158 -11.65 -0.28 -1.38
N LEU A 159 -10.59 0.19 -0.70
CA LEU A 159 -9.29 0.47 -1.31
C LEU A 159 -8.64 -0.84 -1.73
N LEU A 160 -8.12 -0.89 -2.96
CA LEU A 160 -7.40 -2.05 -3.49
C LEU A 160 -5.89 -1.81 -3.38
N PHE A 161 -5.22 -2.59 -2.56
CA PHE A 161 -3.78 -2.51 -2.33
C PHE A 161 -3.05 -3.68 -2.97
N PHE A 162 -2.18 -3.37 -3.94
CA PHE A 162 -1.27 -4.34 -4.56
C PHE A 162 0.11 -4.24 -3.92
N ASP A 163 0.48 -5.24 -3.14
CA ASP A 163 1.84 -5.37 -2.63
C ASP A 163 2.74 -6.11 -3.63
N GLU A 164 4.04 -5.87 -3.56
CA GLU A 164 5.05 -6.46 -4.46
C GLU A 164 4.74 -6.25 -5.95
N ALA A 165 4.23 -5.06 -6.29
CA ALA A 165 3.78 -4.74 -7.64
C ALA A 165 4.93 -4.56 -8.66
N ASP A 166 6.14 -4.94 -8.33
CA ASP A 166 7.35 -4.76 -9.14
C ASP A 166 7.22 -5.39 -10.53
N SER A 167 6.71 -6.63 -10.58
CA SER A 167 6.57 -7.38 -11.84
C SER A 167 5.52 -6.79 -12.77
N ILE A 168 4.45 -6.18 -12.22
CA ILE A 168 3.37 -5.62 -13.03
C ILE A 168 3.64 -4.19 -13.47
N LEU A 169 4.26 -3.37 -12.61
CA LEU A 169 4.56 -1.97 -12.92
C LEU A 169 5.82 -1.79 -13.78
N GLY A 170 6.71 -2.78 -13.81
CA GLY A 170 7.96 -2.75 -14.57
C GLY A 170 7.74 -2.65 -16.08
N ARG A 171 8.78 -2.26 -16.83
CA ARG A 171 8.73 -2.16 -18.29
C ARG A 171 8.36 -3.51 -18.93
N ARG A 172 7.68 -3.42 -20.07
CA ARG A 172 7.34 -4.61 -20.87
C ARG A 172 8.61 -5.35 -21.30
N LEU A 173 8.54 -6.68 -21.21
CA LEU A 173 9.57 -7.54 -21.77
C LEU A 173 9.49 -7.45 -23.30
N THR A 174 10.48 -6.84 -23.95
CA THR A 174 10.53 -6.65 -25.40
C THR A 174 10.95 -7.90 -26.14
N HIS A 175 11.70 -8.78 -25.48
CA HIS A 175 12.06 -10.10 -26.00
C HIS A 175 11.19 -11.18 -25.36
N VAL A 176 10.04 -11.45 -25.96
CA VAL A 176 9.15 -12.54 -25.53
C VAL A 176 9.77 -13.85 -26.00
N ALA A 177 10.58 -14.46 -25.14
CA ALA A 177 11.23 -15.73 -25.43
C ALA A 177 10.45 -16.95 -24.89
N GLN A 178 9.53 -16.72 -23.96
CA GLN A 178 8.76 -17.78 -23.28
C GLN A 178 7.27 -17.42 -23.17
N SER A 179 6.43 -18.45 -23.02
CA SER A 179 4.99 -18.31 -22.82
C SER A 179 4.63 -17.49 -21.56
N THR A 180 5.51 -17.51 -20.56
CA THR A 180 5.40 -16.71 -19.33
C THR A 180 5.45 -15.20 -19.60
N ASP A 181 6.33 -14.75 -20.49
CA ASP A 181 6.47 -13.34 -20.86
C ASP A 181 5.18 -12.80 -21.50
N HIS A 182 4.54 -13.63 -22.32
CA HIS A 182 3.25 -13.30 -22.94
C HIS A 182 2.14 -13.15 -21.87
N ALA A 183 2.08 -14.07 -20.88
CA ALA A 183 1.10 -14.03 -19.81
C ALA A 183 1.25 -12.79 -18.93
N VAL A 184 2.48 -12.39 -18.62
CA VAL A 184 2.76 -11.15 -17.86
C VAL A 184 2.29 -9.92 -18.65
N ASN A 185 2.57 -9.83 -19.95
CA ASN A 185 2.13 -8.71 -20.78
C ASN A 185 0.60 -8.63 -20.91
N VAL A 186 -0.10 -9.77 -20.96
CA VAL A 186 -1.58 -9.83 -20.93
C VAL A 186 -2.09 -9.30 -19.58
N SER A 187 -1.53 -9.76 -18.47
CA SER A 187 -1.91 -9.32 -17.12
C SER A 187 -1.72 -7.80 -16.93
N ARG A 188 -0.61 -7.25 -17.44
CA ARG A 188 -0.37 -5.79 -17.45
C ARG A 188 -1.43 -5.03 -18.25
N SER A 189 -1.79 -5.55 -19.43
CA SER A 189 -2.81 -4.91 -20.26
C SER A 189 -4.18 -4.91 -19.59
N VAL A 190 -4.53 -6.00 -18.90
CA VAL A 190 -5.76 -6.10 -18.11
C VAL A 190 -5.72 -5.14 -16.92
N MET A 191 -4.60 -5.08 -16.17
CA MET A 191 -4.44 -4.14 -15.07
C MET A 191 -4.64 -2.69 -15.51
N LEU A 192 -4.03 -2.29 -16.64
CA LEU A 192 -4.20 -0.95 -17.20
C LEU A 192 -5.66 -0.65 -17.57
N LEU A 193 -6.37 -1.64 -18.13
CA LEU A 193 -7.78 -1.50 -18.48
C LEU A 193 -8.68 -1.37 -17.24
N GLU A 194 -8.40 -2.17 -16.22
CA GLU A 194 -9.16 -2.10 -14.97
C GLU A 194 -8.89 -0.78 -14.23
N LEU A 195 -7.64 -0.28 -14.21
CA LEU A 195 -7.32 1.04 -13.67
C LEU A 195 -8.05 2.19 -14.37
N ASP A 196 -8.28 2.08 -15.69
CA ASP A 196 -9.01 3.12 -16.46
C ASP A 196 -10.53 3.11 -16.17
N ARG A 197 -11.05 2.02 -15.59
CA ARG A 197 -12.49 1.82 -15.33
C ARG A 197 -12.87 1.88 -13.87
N PHE A 198 -11.87 1.80 -12.99
CA PHE A 198 -12.10 1.70 -11.56
C PHE A 198 -12.26 3.08 -10.94
N ASP A 199 -13.44 3.35 -10.39
CA ASP A 199 -13.76 4.61 -9.71
C ASP A 199 -13.31 4.64 -8.25
N GLY A 200 -12.74 3.52 -7.74
CA GLY A 200 -12.20 3.42 -6.38
C GLY A 200 -10.73 3.79 -6.30
N VAL A 201 -10.14 3.62 -5.12
CA VAL A 201 -8.74 3.94 -4.85
C VAL A 201 -7.86 2.70 -4.97
N THR A 202 -6.80 2.80 -5.77
CA THR A 202 -5.79 1.75 -5.89
C THR A 202 -4.46 2.24 -5.33
N VAL A 203 -3.81 1.43 -4.51
CA VAL A 203 -2.46 1.70 -4.01
C VAL A 203 -1.53 0.57 -4.42
N PHE A 204 -0.41 0.91 -5.03
CA PHE A 204 0.66 -0.02 -5.35
C PHE A 204 1.82 0.17 -4.39
N ALA A 205 2.46 -0.92 -3.95
CA ALA A 205 3.74 -0.89 -3.26
C ALA A 205 4.80 -1.61 -4.10
N THR A 206 5.96 -0.98 -4.26
CA THR A 206 7.08 -1.50 -5.04
C THR A 206 8.41 -1.15 -4.38
N ASN A 207 9.38 -2.05 -4.51
CA ASN A 207 10.75 -1.79 -4.09
C ASN A 207 11.58 -1.12 -5.20
N LEU A 208 11.04 -1.04 -6.43
CA LEU A 208 11.69 -0.40 -7.56
C LEU A 208 11.54 1.12 -7.50
N ALA A 209 12.66 1.86 -7.59
CA ALA A 209 12.66 3.31 -7.72
C ALA A 209 12.57 3.79 -9.18
N SER A 210 12.72 2.90 -10.17
CA SER A 210 12.82 3.23 -11.59
C SER A 210 12.34 2.08 -12.48
N ASN A 211 12.35 2.28 -13.80
CA ASN A 211 11.97 1.27 -14.79
C ASN A 211 10.47 0.94 -14.88
N TYR A 212 9.61 1.89 -14.53
CA TYR A 212 8.17 1.72 -14.75
C TYR A 212 7.80 1.75 -16.24
N ASP A 213 6.77 1.00 -16.60
CA ASP A 213 6.10 1.16 -17.90
C ASP A 213 5.40 2.53 -17.91
N THR A 214 5.68 3.33 -18.94
CA THR A 214 5.12 4.68 -19.10
C THR A 214 3.59 4.69 -19.14
N ALA A 215 2.96 3.58 -19.51
CA ALA A 215 1.52 3.44 -19.49
C ALA A 215 0.94 3.47 -18.05
N PHE A 216 1.66 2.89 -17.07
CA PHE A 216 1.28 3.00 -15.66
C PHE A 216 1.56 4.39 -15.10
N VAL A 217 2.72 4.98 -15.43
CA VAL A 217 3.08 6.34 -14.94
C VAL A 217 2.00 7.36 -15.25
N ARG A 218 1.36 7.25 -16.43
CA ARG A 218 0.28 8.17 -16.84
C ARG A 218 -1.04 7.96 -16.09
N ARG A 219 -1.25 6.80 -15.45
CA ARG A 219 -2.49 6.43 -14.74
C ARG A 219 -2.39 6.58 -13.24
N ILE A 220 -1.19 6.78 -12.75
CA ILE A 220 -0.91 6.97 -11.32
C ILE A 220 -1.00 8.46 -11.01
N LEU A 221 -1.85 8.81 -10.04
CA LEU A 221 -2.07 10.18 -9.58
C LEU A 221 -0.83 10.75 -8.88
N GLY A 222 -0.08 9.89 -8.17
CA GLY A 222 1.14 10.29 -7.49
C GLY A 222 2.06 9.12 -7.18
N HIS A 223 3.36 9.39 -7.32
CA HIS A 223 4.43 8.49 -6.92
C HIS A 223 5.06 9.04 -5.65
N ILE A 224 4.95 8.30 -4.55
CA ILE A 224 5.40 8.71 -3.21
C ILE A 224 6.59 7.85 -2.82
N GLU A 225 7.72 8.50 -2.57
CA GLU A 225 8.89 7.84 -2.04
C GLU A 225 8.81 7.69 -0.52
N LEU A 226 9.08 6.47 -0.04
CA LEU A 226 9.32 6.17 1.36
C LEU A 226 10.80 5.79 1.51
N PRO A 227 11.70 6.76 1.76
CA PRO A 227 13.13 6.51 1.84
C PRO A 227 13.51 5.80 3.14
N LEU A 228 14.76 5.34 3.21
CA LEU A 228 15.35 4.96 4.50
C LEU A 228 15.35 6.16 5.44
N PRO A 229 15.13 5.94 6.75
CA PRO A 229 15.06 7.03 7.71
C PRO A 229 16.44 7.70 7.91
N ASP A 230 16.47 9.02 7.84
CA ASP A 230 17.59 9.83 8.29
C ASP A 230 17.71 9.82 9.83
N THR A 231 18.66 10.53 10.38
CA THR A 231 18.92 10.57 11.84
C THR A 231 17.71 11.05 12.62
N GLU A 232 16.99 12.07 12.14
CA GLU A 232 15.82 12.60 12.83
C GLU A 232 14.62 11.65 12.76
N LEU A 233 14.40 11.03 11.62
CA LEU A 233 13.35 10.02 11.47
C LEU A 233 13.68 8.77 12.32
N ARG A 234 14.96 8.36 12.41
CA ARG A 234 15.35 7.27 13.32
C ARG A 234 15.07 7.63 14.77
N ARG A 235 15.35 8.87 15.21
CA ARG A 235 15.01 9.35 16.56
C ARG A 235 13.51 9.20 16.84
N ARG A 236 12.67 9.61 15.91
CA ARG A 236 11.22 9.47 16.01
C ARG A 236 10.79 8.00 16.02
N LEU A 237 11.40 7.16 15.19
CA LEU A 237 11.14 5.72 15.16
C LEU A 237 11.51 5.05 16.49
N TRP A 238 12.68 5.32 17.06
CA TRP A 238 13.08 4.78 18.36
C TRP A 238 12.09 5.16 19.46
N THR A 239 11.65 6.41 19.51
CA THR A 239 10.63 6.87 20.46
C THR A 239 9.28 6.16 20.26
N HIS A 240 8.92 5.88 19.02
CA HIS A 240 7.61 5.29 18.70
C HIS A 240 7.61 3.76 18.85
N LEU A 241 8.72 3.10 18.55
CA LEU A 241 8.82 1.64 18.52
C LEU A 241 9.08 1.01 19.90
N ILE A 242 9.59 1.77 20.87
CA ILE A 242 9.73 1.30 22.26
C ILE A 242 8.42 1.62 22.99
N PRO A 243 7.59 0.61 23.32
CA PRO A 243 6.32 0.86 24.00
C PRO A 243 6.57 1.37 25.43
N ALA A 244 5.74 2.29 25.92
CA ALA A 244 5.85 2.84 27.26
C ALA A 244 5.79 1.78 28.41
N ARG A 245 5.26 0.59 28.14
CA ARG A 245 5.21 -0.53 29.08
C ARG A 245 6.45 -1.41 29.07
N MET A 246 7.33 -1.21 28.08
CA MET A 246 8.56 -1.99 27.99
C MET A 246 9.53 -1.54 29.08
N PRO A 247 10.01 -2.44 29.95
CA PRO A 247 10.99 -2.09 30.96
C PRO A 247 12.34 -1.87 30.31
N VAL A 248 12.72 -0.61 30.09
CA VAL A 248 14.00 -0.23 29.49
C VAL A 248 14.84 0.55 30.49
N ASP A 249 16.14 0.27 30.52
CA ASP A 249 17.15 1.04 31.25
C ASP A 249 18.07 1.73 30.24
N LEU A 250 17.60 2.86 29.74
CA LEU A 250 18.29 3.69 28.72
C LEU A 250 18.27 5.15 29.18
N ASP A 251 19.45 5.73 29.29
CA ASP A 251 19.58 7.18 29.41
C ASP A 251 19.51 7.86 28.03
N VAL A 252 19.46 9.20 28.03
CA VAL A 252 19.41 10.00 26.80
C VAL A 252 20.63 9.76 25.91
N ALA A 253 21.81 9.57 26.50
CA ALA A 253 23.04 9.33 25.76
C ALA A 253 23.05 7.94 25.09
N ALA A 254 22.47 6.93 25.76
CA ALA A 254 22.28 5.60 25.19
C ALA A 254 21.36 5.65 23.97
N ILE A 255 20.24 6.35 24.06
CA ILE A 255 19.32 6.52 22.93
C ILE A 255 20.03 7.19 21.73
N GLU A 256 20.81 8.24 21.96
CA GLU A 256 21.57 8.90 20.89
C GLU A 256 22.60 7.96 20.24
N ARG A 257 23.27 7.09 21.02
CA ARG A 257 24.17 6.07 20.46
C ARG A 257 23.44 5.06 19.61
N LEU A 258 22.28 4.56 20.06
CA LEU A 258 21.44 3.62 19.30
C LEU A 258 20.93 4.23 17.98
N ILE A 259 20.57 5.53 18.00
CA ILE A 259 20.18 6.26 16.78
C ILE A 259 21.34 6.30 15.78
N PHE A 260 22.57 6.53 16.26
CA PHE A 260 23.76 6.54 15.41
C PHE A 260 24.10 5.13 14.89
N GLU A 261 24.16 4.13 15.76
CA GLU A 261 24.47 2.74 15.41
C GLU A 261 23.49 2.14 14.41
N SER A 262 22.24 2.56 14.42
CA SER A 262 21.16 2.08 13.53
C SER A 262 21.13 2.76 12.16
N GLU A 263 22.21 3.44 11.74
CA GLU A 263 22.30 4.03 10.40
C GLU A 263 22.11 2.98 9.31
N GLY A 264 21.31 3.32 8.29
CA GLY A 264 20.98 2.42 7.17
C GLY A 264 19.91 1.37 7.47
N LEU A 265 19.39 1.27 8.70
CA LEU A 265 18.28 0.41 9.03
C LEU A 265 16.93 1.07 8.69
N SER A 266 16.00 0.27 8.18
CA SER A 266 14.62 0.70 7.92
C SER A 266 13.77 0.67 9.20
N GLY A 267 12.55 1.22 9.14
CA GLY A 267 11.62 1.14 10.27
C GLY A 267 11.24 -0.30 10.64
N GLY A 268 11.14 -1.19 9.66
CA GLY A 268 10.93 -2.63 9.88
C GLY A 268 12.13 -3.31 10.54
N ASP A 269 13.35 -2.94 10.14
CA ASP A 269 14.57 -3.43 10.79
C ASP A 269 14.63 -2.98 12.25
N LEU A 270 14.31 -1.72 12.54
CA LEU A 270 14.28 -1.17 13.90
C LEU A 270 13.22 -1.86 14.77
N LEU A 271 12.06 -2.18 14.24
CA LEU A 271 11.05 -2.96 14.96
C LEU A 271 11.58 -4.33 15.35
N ASN A 272 12.24 -5.01 14.41
CA ASN A 272 12.87 -6.31 14.68
C ASN A 272 14.00 -6.19 15.71
N VAL A 273 14.79 -5.13 15.68
CA VAL A 273 15.81 -4.83 16.70
C VAL A 273 15.17 -4.73 18.09
N VAL A 274 14.09 -3.97 18.24
CA VAL A 274 13.38 -3.83 19.53
C VAL A 274 12.86 -5.20 20.04
N ILE A 275 12.26 -6.00 19.17
CA ILE A 275 11.76 -7.33 19.52
C ILE A 275 12.92 -8.26 19.92
N THR A 276 14.02 -8.24 19.17
CA THR A 276 15.21 -9.07 19.43
C THR A 276 15.88 -8.69 20.75
N ALA A 277 16.06 -7.40 21.02
CA ALA A 277 16.63 -6.91 22.27
C ALA A 277 15.78 -7.31 23.48
N ALA A 278 14.44 -7.17 23.38
CA ALA A 278 13.53 -7.61 24.43
C ALA A 278 13.61 -9.11 24.68
N SER A 279 13.71 -9.91 23.59
CA SER A 279 13.82 -11.37 23.70
C SER A 279 15.14 -11.78 24.36
N ALA A 280 16.26 -11.13 24.03
CA ALA A 280 17.58 -11.39 24.60
C ALA A 280 17.60 -11.04 26.11
N ALA A 281 16.99 -9.92 26.50
CA ALA A 281 16.87 -9.55 27.93
C ALA A 281 16.06 -10.59 28.74
N ILE A 282 14.96 -11.09 28.18
CA ILE A 282 14.16 -12.15 28.82
C ILE A 282 14.96 -13.45 28.93
N GLU A 283 15.73 -13.82 27.91
CA GLU A 283 16.58 -15.01 27.92
C GLU A 283 17.66 -14.90 29.01
N ARG A 284 18.24 -13.71 29.22
CA ARG A 284 19.28 -13.43 30.21
C ARG A 284 18.76 -13.48 31.65
N GLU A 285 17.61 -12.88 31.96
CA GLU A 285 17.16 -12.62 33.33
C GLU A 285 15.71 -13.06 33.63
N GLY A 286 15.00 -13.56 32.61
CA GLY A 286 13.59 -13.93 32.71
C GLY A 286 12.62 -12.74 32.58
N PRO A 287 11.29 -12.97 32.77
CA PRO A 287 10.24 -11.99 32.48
C PRO A 287 10.28 -10.67 33.28
N GLY A 288 11.04 -10.63 34.38
CA GLY A 288 11.22 -9.43 35.21
C GLY A 288 12.44 -8.59 34.83
N CYS A 289 13.09 -8.89 33.70
CA CYS A 289 14.27 -8.20 33.23
C CYS A 289 14.02 -6.73 32.84
N SER A 290 15.10 -5.95 32.79
CA SER A 290 15.15 -4.67 32.08
C SER A 290 15.97 -4.82 30.81
N VAL A 291 15.49 -4.21 29.72
CA VAL A 291 16.23 -4.20 28.45
C VAL A 291 17.23 -3.08 28.49
N VAL A 292 18.51 -3.43 28.38
CA VAL A 292 19.62 -2.49 28.48
C VAL A 292 20.20 -2.14 27.11
N GLU A 293 21.01 -1.08 27.03
CA GLU A 293 21.65 -0.62 25.79
C GLU A 293 22.38 -1.76 25.05
N GLY A 294 23.11 -2.62 25.79
CA GLY A 294 23.83 -3.75 25.20
C GLY A 294 22.95 -4.74 24.45
N ASP A 295 21.71 -4.97 24.89
CA ASP A 295 20.76 -5.83 24.18
C ASP A 295 20.38 -5.23 22.83
N PHE A 296 20.13 -3.91 22.77
CA PHE A 296 19.82 -3.20 21.55
C PHE A 296 21.02 -3.13 20.58
N SER A 297 22.22 -2.80 21.08
CA SER A 297 23.43 -2.75 20.25
C SER A 297 23.76 -4.12 19.65
N ALA A 298 23.60 -5.21 20.40
CA ALA A 298 23.76 -6.56 19.89
C ALA A 298 22.74 -6.88 18.77
N ALA A 299 21.47 -6.51 18.97
CA ALA A 299 20.42 -6.70 17.97
C ALA A 299 20.65 -5.85 16.71
N ILE A 300 21.12 -4.58 16.83
CA ILE A 300 21.51 -3.73 15.69
C ILE A 300 22.63 -4.38 14.89
N ASN A 301 23.67 -4.86 15.56
CA ASN A 301 24.80 -5.53 14.92
C ASN A 301 24.33 -6.79 14.15
N MET A 302 23.43 -7.57 14.73
CA MET A 302 22.86 -8.75 14.07
C MET A 302 22.07 -8.34 12.81
N ALA A 303 21.19 -7.35 12.90
CA ALA A 303 20.39 -6.85 11.78
C ALA A 303 21.29 -6.30 10.64
N THR A 304 22.31 -5.52 11.00
CA THR A 304 23.25 -4.94 10.03
C THR A 304 24.07 -6.01 9.31
N ARG A 305 24.55 -7.03 10.04
CA ARG A 305 25.27 -8.17 9.42
C ARG A 305 24.37 -8.93 8.45
N ALA A 306 23.17 -9.31 8.88
CA ALA A 306 22.22 -10.00 8.03
C ALA A 306 21.91 -9.23 6.73
N LYS A 307 21.72 -7.90 6.83
CA LYS A 307 21.50 -7.04 5.67
C LYS A 307 22.69 -6.98 4.71
N ASN A 308 23.91 -6.94 5.24
CA ASN A 308 25.13 -6.90 4.44
C ASN A 308 25.44 -8.25 3.77
N GLU A 309 25.09 -9.36 4.40
CA GLU A 309 25.29 -10.71 3.87
C GLU A 309 24.26 -11.05 2.77
N ILE A 310 22.97 -10.76 3.02
CA ILE A 310 21.88 -11.02 2.06
C ILE A 310 21.92 -10.04 0.88
N GLY A 311 22.32 -8.78 1.11
CA GLY A 311 22.39 -7.75 0.05
C GLY A 311 23.58 -7.89 -0.91
N ARG A 312 24.46 -8.89 -0.72
CA ARG A 312 25.59 -9.21 -1.60
C ARG A 312 25.34 -10.39 -2.52
N SER A 313 24.21 -11.08 -2.40
CA SER A 313 23.72 -12.13 -3.31
C SER A 313 22.73 -11.53 -4.33
#